data_0dd38a63bcc6715c5517e8407efa2aa8
#
_entry.id   0dd38a63bcc6715c5517e8407efa2aa8
#
_cell.length_a   1.000
_cell.length_b   1.000
_cell.length_c   1.000
_cell.angle_alpha   90.00
_cell.angle_beta   90.00
_cell.angle_gamma   90.00
#
_symmetry.space_group_name_H-M   'P 1'
#
loop_
_entity.id
_entity.type
_entity.pdbx_description
1 polymer ?
#
loop_
_entity_poly.entity_id
_entity_poly.type
_entity_poly.pdbx_seq_one_letter_code
_entity_poly.pdbx_strand_id
1 'polypeptide(L)'
;MESLDHSKEDFELDFMESLDPNIIATIRRNANLEAYRVFERDSTVTNEILNATFENFKAETPKEKAAKDFAIKQAKLYLDGMRGNTIITGPPGVGKSHLCYSLARAINEGYHSKEDAKRVLFVSIAEIVTRIQSGWQDKISDFTEDAAVKLLTSVDYLFIDDLGTESAMTSQKREANNWVQTFLFKIFDKRETTIINTNHTGKELAQIYNPKLVSRIGKRSEGNVFTMAGITDKRMKRNF
;
A
#
# COMPACT_ATOMS: atom_id res chain seq x y z
N MET A 1 -30.02 -0.82 -9.36
CA MET A 1 -29.19 -0.18 -8.30
C MET A 1 -28.29 0.94 -8.86
N GLU A 2 -28.14 1.07 -10.17
CA GLU A 2 -27.34 2.13 -10.84
C GLU A 2 -28.00 3.51 -10.92
N SER A 3 -29.35 3.59 -10.86
CA SER A 3 -30.07 4.87 -11.04
C SER A 3 -30.10 5.78 -9.80
N LEU A 4 -29.79 5.25 -8.60
CA LEU A 4 -29.75 6.03 -7.35
C LEU A 4 -28.39 6.69 -7.10
N ASP A 5 -27.34 6.20 -7.73
CA ASP A 5 -25.98 6.74 -7.57
C ASP A 5 -25.79 7.98 -8.46
N HIS A 6 -26.29 7.97 -9.70
CA HIS A 6 -26.25 9.13 -10.61
C HIS A 6 -26.97 10.36 -10.03
N SER A 7 -28.11 10.17 -9.37
CA SER A 7 -28.88 11.28 -8.80
C SER A 7 -28.22 11.94 -7.58
N LYS A 8 -27.34 11.23 -6.87
CA LYS A 8 -26.54 11.80 -5.75
C LYS A 8 -25.34 12.59 -6.27
N GLU A 9 -24.64 12.07 -7.27
CA GLU A 9 -23.50 12.76 -7.88
C GLU A 9 -23.95 14.05 -8.57
N ASP A 10 -25.08 14.03 -9.30
CA ASP A 10 -25.66 15.22 -9.94
C ASP A 10 -26.07 16.26 -8.88
N PHE A 11 -26.70 15.84 -7.78
CA PHE A 11 -27.09 16.74 -6.69
C PHE A 11 -25.87 17.36 -5.95
N GLU A 12 -24.82 16.57 -5.71
CA GLU A 12 -23.59 17.07 -5.10
C GLU A 12 -22.86 18.05 -6.01
N LEU A 13 -22.86 17.82 -7.34
CA LEU A 13 -22.31 18.74 -8.33
C LEU A 13 -23.07 20.06 -8.37
N ASP A 14 -24.40 20.02 -8.51
CA ASP A 14 -25.26 21.21 -8.52
C ASP A 14 -25.14 22.02 -7.21
N PHE A 15 -25.07 21.32 -6.07
CA PHE A 15 -24.85 21.95 -4.77
C PHE A 15 -23.49 22.64 -4.70
N MET A 16 -22.42 21.98 -5.13
CA MET A 16 -21.08 22.56 -5.15
C MET A 16 -20.99 23.77 -6.08
N GLU A 17 -21.65 23.75 -7.26
CA GLU A 17 -21.68 24.87 -8.18
C GLU A 17 -22.45 26.07 -7.64
N SER A 18 -23.38 25.88 -6.70
CA SER A 18 -24.13 26.95 -6.04
C SER A 18 -23.38 27.66 -4.92
N LEU A 19 -22.23 27.12 -4.47
CA LEU A 19 -21.45 27.70 -3.38
C LEU A 19 -20.55 28.84 -3.83
N ASP A 20 -20.25 29.76 -2.91
CA ASP A 20 -19.25 30.80 -3.11
C ASP A 20 -17.86 30.15 -3.46
N PRO A 21 -17.14 30.65 -4.49
CA PRO A 21 -15.86 30.11 -4.89
C PRO A 21 -14.81 30.01 -3.75
N ASN A 22 -14.87 30.91 -2.76
CA ASN A 22 -13.97 30.87 -1.59
C ASN A 22 -14.33 29.71 -0.66
N ILE A 23 -15.61 29.38 -0.54
CA ILE A 23 -16.09 28.22 0.22
C ILE A 23 -15.62 26.93 -0.48
N ILE A 24 -15.76 26.84 -1.79
CA ILE A 24 -15.29 25.70 -2.58
C ILE A 24 -13.77 25.51 -2.41
N ALA A 25 -13.00 26.57 -2.53
CA ALA A 25 -11.55 26.54 -2.35
C ALA A 25 -11.17 26.05 -0.93
N THR A 26 -11.90 26.50 0.09
CA THR A 26 -11.68 26.07 1.48
C THR A 26 -12.00 24.59 1.67
N ILE A 27 -13.11 24.10 1.12
CA ILE A 27 -13.48 22.67 1.17
C ILE A 27 -12.41 21.83 0.49
N ARG A 28 -11.96 22.20 -0.72
CA ARG A 28 -10.91 21.48 -1.45
C ARG A 28 -9.60 21.43 -0.67
N ARG A 29 -9.18 22.58 -0.12
CA ARG A 29 -7.98 22.65 0.70
C ARG A 29 -8.05 21.77 1.93
N ASN A 30 -9.18 21.75 2.62
CA ASN A 30 -9.38 20.91 3.79
C ASN A 30 -9.40 19.43 3.42
N ALA A 31 -10.07 19.06 2.33
CA ALA A 31 -10.09 17.69 1.82
C ALA A 31 -8.68 17.21 1.45
N ASN A 32 -7.90 18.06 0.76
CA ASN A 32 -6.51 17.76 0.42
C ASN A 32 -5.63 17.57 1.67
N LEU A 33 -5.79 18.42 2.67
CA LEU A 33 -5.03 18.31 3.93
C LEU A 33 -5.40 17.04 4.71
N GLU A 34 -6.68 16.71 4.79
CA GLU A 34 -7.13 15.46 5.45
C GLU A 34 -6.64 14.21 4.70
N ALA A 35 -6.68 14.22 3.36
CA ALA A 35 -6.14 13.13 2.57
C ALA A 35 -4.63 12.95 2.81
N TYR A 36 -3.87 14.03 2.83
CA TYR A 36 -2.43 14.03 3.10
C TYR A 36 -2.10 13.45 4.49
N ARG A 37 -2.88 13.82 5.52
CA ARG A 37 -2.66 13.39 6.90
C ARG A 37 -2.91 11.90 7.14
N VAL A 38 -3.72 11.24 6.30
CA VAL A 38 -3.96 9.79 6.40
C VAL A 38 -2.65 9.01 6.40
N PHE A 39 -1.68 9.42 5.59
CA PHE A 39 -0.39 8.75 5.50
C PHE A 39 0.38 8.74 6.83
N GLU A 40 0.44 9.85 7.53
CA GLU A 40 1.16 9.93 8.81
C GLU A 40 0.37 9.31 9.97
N ARG A 41 -0.96 9.50 9.98
CA ARG A 41 -1.82 9.08 11.09
C ARG A 41 -2.09 7.58 11.12
N ASP A 42 -2.34 6.99 9.94
CA ASP A 42 -2.94 5.65 9.83
C ASP A 42 -1.94 4.60 9.32
N SER A 43 -0.77 4.99 8.80
CA SER A 43 0.24 4.04 8.34
C SER A 43 0.92 3.31 9.50
N THR A 44 1.20 2.01 9.30
CA THR A 44 1.99 1.21 10.24
C THR A 44 3.45 1.20 9.78
N VAL A 45 4.29 1.94 10.48
CA VAL A 45 5.68 2.19 10.08
C VAL A 45 6.64 1.87 11.22
N THR A 46 7.65 1.06 10.94
CA THR A 46 8.72 0.82 11.92
C THR A 46 9.70 1.99 11.96
N ASN A 47 10.37 2.18 13.12
CA ASN A 47 11.37 3.24 13.28
C ASN A 47 12.51 3.16 12.24
N GLU A 48 12.79 1.96 11.71
CA GLU A 48 13.85 1.74 10.71
C GLU A 48 13.57 2.46 9.38
N ILE A 49 12.29 2.61 8.99
CA ILE A 49 11.89 3.18 7.70
C ILE A 49 11.12 4.50 7.81
N LEU A 50 10.81 4.96 9.03
CA LEU A 50 10.04 6.20 9.26
C LEU A 50 10.63 7.41 8.52
N ASN A 51 11.95 7.48 8.42
CA ASN A 51 12.67 8.56 7.73
C ASN A 51 13.18 8.15 6.33
N ALA A 52 12.67 7.04 5.76
CA ALA A 52 13.11 6.59 4.45
C ALA A 52 12.65 7.54 3.34
N THR A 53 13.59 7.92 2.51
CA THR A 53 13.38 8.73 1.29
C THR A 53 14.23 8.17 0.15
N PHE A 54 13.93 8.58 -1.08
CA PHE A 54 14.78 8.22 -2.21
C PHE A 54 16.19 8.78 -2.07
N GLU A 55 16.36 9.97 -1.47
CA GLU A 55 17.65 10.63 -1.30
C GLU A 55 18.57 9.82 -0.38
N ASN A 56 18.04 9.32 0.75
CA ASN A 56 18.83 8.58 1.72
C ASN A 56 18.94 7.07 1.44
N PHE A 57 18.30 6.57 0.37
CA PHE A 57 18.52 5.21 -0.09
C PHE A 57 19.92 5.07 -0.69
N LYS A 58 20.80 4.33 -0.02
CA LYS A 58 22.17 4.06 -0.48
C LYS A 58 22.13 3.06 -1.63
N ALA A 59 22.43 3.54 -2.84
CA ALA A 59 22.51 2.75 -4.07
C ALA A 59 23.96 2.68 -4.54
N GLU A 60 24.71 1.69 -4.04
CA GLU A 60 26.14 1.52 -4.31
C GLU A 60 26.39 0.68 -5.57
N THR A 61 25.54 -0.31 -5.82
CA THR A 61 25.65 -1.22 -6.96
C THR A 61 24.73 -0.81 -8.12
N PRO A 62 25.02 -1.23 -9.38
CA PRO A 62 24.15 -0.97 -10.52
C PRO A 62 22.72 -1.48 -10.30
N LYS A 63 22.56 -2.61 -9.60
CA LYS A 63 21.24 -3.19 -9.33
C LYS A 63 20.45 -2.41 -8.29
N GLU A 64 21.12 -1.86 -7.28
CA GLU A 64 20.49 -0.95 -6.31
C GLU A 64 20.07 0.38 -6.95
N LYS A 65 20.89 0.90 -7.87
CA LYS A 65 20.53 2.07 -8.69
C LYS A 65 19.30 1.77 -9.55
N ALA A 66 19.27 0.64 -10.24
CA ALA A 66 18.11 0.23 -11.02
C ALA A 66 16.84 0.06 -10.16
N ALA A 67 16.96 -0.45 -8.92
CA ALA A 67 15.84 -0.57 -7.98
C ALA A 67 15.31 0.82 -7.57
N LYS A 68 16.21 1.76 -7.25
CA LYS A 68 15.87 3.13 -6.94
C LYS A 68 15.19 3.84 -8.13
N ASP A 69 15.77 3.71 -9.32
CA ASP A 69 15.26 4.32 -10.55
C ASP A 69 13.88 3.75 -10.90
N PHE A 70 13.67 2.43 -10.72
CA PHE A 70 12.38 1.81 -10.87
C PHE A 70 11.34 2.43 -9.93
N ALA A 71 11.65 2.55 -8.62
CA ALA A 71 10.72 3.13 -7.66
C ALA A 71 10.40 4.61 -7.95
N ILE A 72 11.40 5.41 -8.37
CA ILE A 72 11.18 6.81 -8.79
C ILE A 72 10.30 6.87 -10.05
N LYS A 73 10.53 5.97 -11.01
CA LYS A 73 9.69 5.86 -12.22
C LYS A 73 8.24 5.53 -11.84
N GLN A 74 8.03 4.58 -10.93
CA GLN A 74 6.68 4.23 -10.46
C GLN A 74 5.98 5.41 -9.79
N ALA A 75 6.70 6.22 -8.98
CA ALA A 75 6.14 7.43 -8.38
C ALA A 75 5.58 8.39 -9.45
N LYS A 76 6.36 8.65 -10.50
CA LYS A 76 5.93 9.50 -11.61
C LYS A 76 4.71 8.94 -12.33
N LEU A 77 4.73 7.64 -12.67
CA LEU A 77 3.62 6.98 -13.35
C LEU A 77 2.32 7.06 -12.53
N TYR A 78 2.38 6.83 -11.21
CA TYR A 78 1.20 6.95 -10.35
C TYR A 78 0.72 8.41 -10.24
N LEU A 79 1.61 9.37 -10.14
CA LEU A 79 1.27 10.80 -10.14
C LEU A 79 0.69 11.27 -11.49
N ASP A 80 0.97 10.55 -12.58
CA ASP A 80 0.40 10.75 -13.91
C ASP A 80 -0.86 9.90 -14.15
N GLY A 81 -1.41 9.29 -13.08
CA GLY A 81 -2.70 8.59 -13.13
C GLY A 81 -2.63 7.11 -13.50
N MET A 82 -1.44 6.48 -13.48
CA MET A 82 -1.34 5.03 -13.71
C MET A 82 -2.21 4.26 -12.72
N ARG A 83 -2.89 3.22 -13.22
CA ARG A 83 -3.65 2.27 -12.41
C ARG A 83 -3.10 0.87 -12.59
N GLY A 84 -3.14 0.08 -11.52
CA GLY A 84 -2.63 -1.30 -11.50
C GLY A 84 -1.63 -1.51 -10.38
N ASN A 85 -1.27 -2.76 -10.15
CA ASN A 85 -0.41 -3.12 -9.04
C ASN A 85 1.07 -2.98 -9.42
N THR A 86 1.89 -2.59 -8.44
CA THR A 86 3.36 -2.67 -8.51
C THR A 86 3.85 -3.69 -7.49
N ILE A 87 4.78 -4.56 -7.89
CA ILE A 87 5.33 -5.60 -7.01
C ILE A 87 6.86 -5.45 -6.97
N ILE A 88 7.41 -5.29 -5.76
CA ILE A 88 8.85 -5.31 -5.50
C ILE A 88 9.18 -6.58 -4.71
N THR A 89 9.94 -7.47 -5.30
CA THR A 89 10.33 -8.75 -4.68
C THR A 89 11.83 -8.86 -4.47
N GLY A 90 12.26 -9.66 -3.50
CA GLY A 90 13.68 -9.93 -3.23
C GLY A 90 13.94 -10.38 -1.81
N PRO A 91 15.16 -10.82 -1.47
CA PRO A 91 15.49 -11.35 -0.14
C PRO A 91 15.33 -10.29 0.95
N PRO A 92 15.28 -10.70 2.23
CA PRO A 92 15.28 -9.77 3.37
C PRO A 92 16.52 -8.86 3.36
N GLY A 93 16.41 -7.67 3.97
CA GLY A 93 17.53 -6.75 4.20
C GLY A 93 18.04 -5.97 2.98
N VAL A 94 17.50 -6.18 1.77
CA VAL A 94 17.96 -5.49 0.55
C VAL A 94 17.40 -4.07 0.39
N GLY A 95 16.48 -3.63 1.26
CA GLY A 95 15.91 -2.27 1.26
C GLY A 95 14.57 -2.14 0.53
N LYS A 96 13.80 -3.22 0.35
CA LYS A 96 12.46 -3.18 -0.26
C LYS A 96 11.50 -2.22 0.47
N SER A 97 11.35 -2.40 1.78
CA SER A 97 10.47 -1.55 2.61
C SER A 97 10.90 -0.09 2.57
N HIS A 98 12.22 0.19 2.56
CA HIS A 98 12.75 1.54 2.39
C HIS A 98 12.27 2.16 1.07
N LEU A 99 12.45 1.47 -0.07
CA LEU A 99 12.03 1.98 -1.37
C LEU A 99 10.49 2.09 -1.48
N CYS A 100 9.74 1.13 -0.94
CA CYS A 100 8.28 1.19 -0.94
C CYS A 100 7.75 2.35 -0.10
N TYR A 101 8.33 2.60 1.08
CA TYR A 101 7.94 3.74 1.90
C TYR A 101 8.32 5.08 1.26
N SER A 102 9.52 5.17 0.65
CA SER A 102 9.93 6.35 -0.11
C SER A 102 8.98 6.64 -1.28
N LEU A 103 8.52 5.58 -1.97
CA LEU A 103 7.54 5.68 -3.05
C LEU A 103 6.17 6.18 -2.53
N ALA A 104 5.69 5.63 -1.41
CA ALA A 104 4.45 6.03 -0.78
C ALA A 104 4.48 7.51 -0.38
N ARG A 105 5.57 7.93 0.27
CA ARG A 105 5.81 9.32 0.67
C ARG A 105 5.82 10.25 -0.54
N ALA A 106 6.55 9.91 -1.59
CA ALA A 106 6.63 10.73 -2.81
C ALA A 106 5.26 10.89 -3.50
N ILE A 107 4.43 9.84 -3.50
CA ILE A 107 3.05 9.91 -4.04
C ILE A 107 2.19 10.81 -3.14
N ASN A 108 2.26 10.66 -1.82
CA ASN A 108 1.49 11.47 -0.87
C ASN A 108 1.84 12.96 -0.99
N GLU A 109 3.13 13.29 -1.00
CA GLU A 109 3.63 14.65 -1.16
C GLU A 109 3.26 15.23 -2.55
N GLY A 110 3.37 14.41 -3.60
CA GLY A 110 3.08 14.82 -4.97
C GLY A 110 1.60 15.15 -5.18
N TYR A 111 0.68 14.37 -4.67
CA TYR A 111 -0.76 14.67 -4.74
C TYR A 111 -1.14 15.86 -3.87
N HIS A 112 -0.56 15.97 -2.67
CA HIS A 112 -0.76 17.15 -1.82
C HIS A 112 -0.34 18.42 -2.53
N SER A 113 0.82 18.41 -3.20
CA SER A 113 1.34 19.56 -3.96
C SER A 113 0.52 19.91 -5.21
N LYS A 114 -0.18 18.92 -5.79
CA LYS A 114 -1.12 19.12 -6.91
C LYS A 114 -2.51 19.56 -6.45
N GLU A 115 -2.74 19.70 -5.14
CA GLU A 115 -4.05 19.94 -4.54
C GLU A 115 -5.11 18.89 -4.93
N ASP A 116 -4.67 17.67 -5.25
CA ASP A 116 -5.52 16.51 -5.55
C ASP A 116 -5.63 15.62 -4.31
N ALA A 117 -6.79 15.57 -3.70
CA ALA A 117 -7.06 14.92 -2.41
C ALA A 117 -7.01 13.38 -2.50
N LYS A 118 -5.85 12.80 -2.79
CA LYS A 118 -5.63 11.35 -2.82
C LYS A 118 -5.07 10.83 -1.50
N ARG A 119 -5.68 9.79 -0.97
CA ARG A 119 -5.26 9.13 0.26
C ARG A 119 -4.25 8.03 -0.02
N VAL A 120 -3.12 8.10 0.66
CA VAL A 120 -2.04 7.10 0.62
C VAL A 120 -1.95 6.43 1.98
N LEU A 121 -1.79 5.11 2.00
CA LEU A 121 -1.65 4.34 3.23
C LEU A 121 -0.56 3.28 3.06
N PHE A 122 0.34 3.18 4.05
CA PHE A 122 1.39 2.18 4.10
C PHE A 122 1.19 1.27 5.32
N VAL A 123 1.03 -0.04 5.10
CA VAL A 123 0.76 -0.98 6.18
C VAL A 123 1.61 -2.24 6.12
N SER A 124 2.03 -2.73 7.28
CA SER A 124 2.47 -4.11 7.43
C SER A 124 1.23 -5.00 7.55
N ILE A 125 1.04 -5.93 6.61
CA ILE A 125 -0.11 -6.81 6.64
C ILE A 125 -0.07 -7.77 7.84
N ALA A 126 1.13 -8.19 8.25
CA ALA A 126 1.31 -9.02 9.43
C ALA A 126 0.85 -8.30 10.71
N GLU A 127 1.14 -6.99 10.84
CA GLU A 127 0.67 -6.18 11.97
C GLU A 127 -0.85 -6.02 11.96
N ILE A 128 -1.45 -5.75 10.82
CA ILE A 128 -2.91 -5.66 10.66
C ILE A 128 -3.57 -6.97 11.10
N VAL A 129 -3.09 -8.11 10.60
CA VAL A 129 -3.58 -9.44 10.97
C VAL A 129 -3.46 -9.66 12.48
N THR A 130 -2.31 -9.35 13.07
CA THR A 130 -2.08 -9.50 14.52
C THR A 130 -3.05 -8.63 15.33
N ARG A 131 -3.28 -7.38 14.94
CA ARG A 131 -4.21 -6.48 15.61
C ARG A 131 -5.66 -6.98 15.57
N ILE A 132 -6.11 -7.51 14.41
CA ILE A 132 -7.44 -8.10 14.29
C ILE A 132 -7.57 -9.33 15.21
N GLN A 133 -6.57 -10.23 15.21
CA GLN A 133 -6.58 -11.44 16.03
C GLN A 133 -6.53 -11.13 17.54
N SER A 134 -5.78 -10.13 17.95
CA SER A 134 -5.75 -9.66 19.34
C SER A 134 -7.13 -9.13 19.77
N GLY A 135 -7.84 -8.45 18.87
CA GLY A 135 -9.21 -7.97 19.12
C GLY A 135 -10.24 -9.10 19.31
N TRP A 136 -9.98 -10.30 18.83
CA TRP A 136 -10.89 -11.45 19.09
C TRP A 136 -10.90 -11.88 20.56
N GLN A 137 -9.81 -11.62 21.29
CA GLN A 137 -9.70 -11.93 22.72
C GLN A 137 -10.19 -10.76 23.59
N ASP A 138 -10.15 -9.55 23.06
CA ASP A 138 -10.56 -8.32 23.74
C ASP A 138 -11.84 -7.77 23.10
N LYS A 139 -12.97 -7.96 23.79
CA LYS A 139 -14.31 -7.49 23.33
C LYS A 139 -14.43 -5.96 23.22
N ILE A 140 -13.42 -5.21 23.66
CA ILE A 140 -13.41 -3.74 23.67
C ILE A 140 -12.59 -3.19 22.49
N SER A 141 -11.92 -4.05 21.72
CA SER A 141 -11.10 -3.59 20.58
C SER A 141 -11.96 -3.05 19.45
N ASP A 142 -11.78 -1.76 19.14
CA ASP A 142 -12.45 -1.08 18.01
C ASP A 142 -11.85 -1.50 16.63
N PHE A 143 -10.71 -2.22 16.61
CA PHE A 143 -10.05 -2.62 15.37
C PHE A 143 -10.50 -4.01 14.92
N THR A 144 -11.68 -4.04 14.30
CA THR A 144 -12.30 -5.26 13.77
C THR A 144 -11.83 -5.57 12.34
N GLU A 145 -12.10 -6.80 11.86
CA GLU A 145 -11.85 -7.15 10.44
C GLU A 145 -12.57 -6.20 9.49
N ASP A 146 -13.84 -5.87 9.75
CA ASP A 146 -14.61 -4.97 8.90
C ASP A 146 -14.06 -3.54 8.90
N ALA A 147 -13.60 -3.05 10.05
CA ALA A 147 -12.93 -1.75 10.15
C ALA A 147 -11.61 -1.74 9.36
N ALA A 148 -10.81 -2.83 9.45
CA ALA A 148 -9.60 -2.98 8.69
C ALA A 148 -9.88 -3.04 7.18
N VAL A 149 -10.84 -3.84 6.72
CA VAL A 149 -11.24 -3.90 5.31
C VAL A 149 -11.69 -2.53 4.82
N LYS A 150 -12.53 -1.82 5.59
CA LYS A 150 -12.99 -0.47 5.24
C LYS A 150 -11.81 0.51 5.11
N LEU A 151 -10.90 0.53 6.07
CA LEU A 151 -9.69 1.37 6.01
C LEU A 151 -8.86 1.05 4.77
N LEU A 152 -8.48 -0.21 4.57
CA LEU A 152 -7.57 -0.63 3.50
C LEU A 152 -8.18 -0.49 2.10
N THR A 153 -9.50 -0.49 1.98
CA THR A 153 -10.20 -0.31 0.70
C THR A 153 -10.64 1.12 0.42
N SER A 154 -10.62 2.01 1.42
CA SER A 154 -11.06 3.40 1.28
C SER A 154 -9.99 4.36 0.76
N VAL A 155 -8.71 3.95 0.74
CA VAL A 155 -7.60 4.81 0.27
C VAL A 155 -7.35 4.63 -1.22
N ASP A 156 -6.85 5.66 -1.89
CA ASP A 156 -6.54 5.59 -3.33
C ASP A 156 -5.32 4.71 -3.59
N TYR A 157 -4.27 4.88 -2.81
CA TYR A 157 -3.01 4.12 -2.92
C TYR A 157 -2.72 3.35 -1.63
N LEU A 158 -2.81 2.03 -1.70
CA LEU A 158 -2.46 1.14 -0.61
C LEU A 158 -1.07 0.53 -0.86
N PHE A 159 -0.20 0.66 0.12
CA PHE A 159 1.09 0.00 0.18
C PHE A 159 1.03 -1.14 1.20
N ILE A 160 1.38 -2.35 0.77
CA ILE A 160 1.45 -3.54 1.62
C ILE A 160 2.90 -3.95 1.77
N ASP A 161 3.41 -3.84 2.99
CA ASP A 161 4.77 -4.25 3.36
C ASP A 161 4.82 -5.72 3.76
N ASP A 162 5.84 -6.43 3.27
CA ASP A 162 6.17 -7.81 3.59
C ASP A 162 5.02 -8.82 3.41
N LEU A 163 4.28 -8.72 2.27
CA LEU A 163 3.22 -9.67 1.94
C LEU A 163 3.76 -11.11 1.92
N GLY A 164 3.07 -12.03 2.60
CA GLY A 164 3.44 -13.43 2.75
C GLY A 164 3.98 -13.76 4.15
N THR A 165 4.41 -12.76 4.92
CA THR A 165 4.96 -12.97 6.27
C THR A 165 3.86 -13.36 7.27
N GLU A 166 2.64 -12.89 7.10
CA GLU A 166 1.49 -13.21 7.93
C GLU A 166 1.13 -14.71 7.88
N SER A 167 1.51 -15.42 6.82
CA SER A 167 1.29 -16.88 6.70
C SER A 167 2.12 -17.67 7.70
N ALA A 168 3.35 -17.24 7.96
CA ALA A 168 4.24 -17.90 8.92
C ALA A 168 3.78 -17.70 10.37
N MET A 169 3.04 -16.63 10.66
CA MET A 169 2.52 -16.34 12.01
C MET A 169 1.29 -17.18 12.37
N THR A 170 0.56 -17.69 11.38
CA THR A 170 -0.76 -18.31 11.59
C THR A 170 -0.80 -19.82 11.42
N SER A 171 0.23 -20.43 10.85
CA SER A 171 0.27 -21.89 10.69
C SER A 171 1.71 -22.44 10.63
N GLN A 172 1.89 -23.70 11.06
CA GLN A 172 3.14 -24.45 10.84
C GLN A 172 3.33 -24.88 9.37
N LYS A 173 2.32 -24.66 8.52
CA LYS A 173 2.36 -24.92 7.08
C LYS A 173 2.70 -23.63 6.34
N ARG A 174 3.34 -23.74 5.17
CA ARG A 174 3.65 -22.61 4.29
C ARG A 174 2.42 -21.89 3.72
N GLU A 175 1.25 -22.54 3.78
CA GLU A 175 -0.01 -21.98 3.28
C GLU A 175 -0.62 -21.02 4.31
N ALA A 176 -1.07 -19.87 3.85
CA ALA A 176 -1.87 -18.96 4.67
C ALA A 176 -3.19 -19.64 5.07
N ASN A 177 -3.64 -19.41 6.29
CA ASN A 177 -4.93 -19.98 6.73
C ASN A 177 -6.10 -19.36 5.93
N ASN A 178 -7.23 -20.06 5.89
CA ASN A 178 -8.39 -19.66 5.08
C ASN A 178 -8.92 -18.27 5.44
N TRP A 179 -8.85 -17.89 6.71
CA TRP A 179 -9.30 -16.56 7.14
C TRP A 179 -8.42 -15.46 6.56
N VAL A 180 -7.09 -15.57 6.67
CA VAL A 180 -6.14 -14.59 6.09
C VAL A 180 -6.34 -14.48 4.58
N GLN A 181 -6.50 -15.60 3.87
CA GLN A 181 -6.75 -15.59 2.43
C GLN A 181 -8.05 -14.88 2.08
N THR A 182 -9.12 -15.12 2.85
CA THR A 182 -10.42 -14.46 2.66
C THR A 182 -10.34 -12.96 2.95
N PHE A 183 -9.65 -12.57 4.02
CA PHE A 183 -9.41 -11.18 4.38
C PHE A 183 -8.65 -10.44 3.28
N LEU A 184 -7.53 -10.98 2.83
CA LEU A 184 -6.75 -10.40 1.75
C LEU A 184 -7.55 -10.33 0.44
N PHE A 185 -8.31 -11.38 0.13
CA PHE A 185 -9.15 -11.38 -1.06
C PHE A 185 -10.19 -10.25 -1.04
N LYS A 186 -10.85 -9.99 0.09
CA LYS A 186 -11.80 -8.86 0.24
C LYS A 186 -11.14 -7.50 -0.08
N ILE A 187 -9.84 -7.36 0.25
CA ILE A 187 -9.08 -6.14 -0.01
C ILE A 187 -8.72 -6.03 -1.49
N PHE A 188 -8.01 -7.04 -2.02
CA PHE A 188 -7.49 -7.01 -3.39
C PHE A 188 -8.58 -7.02 -4.46
N ASP A 189 -9.73 -7.64 -4.19
CA ASP A 189 -10.86 -7.68 -5.13
C ASP A 189 -11.48 -6.30 -5.36
N LYS A 190 -11.60 -5.50 -4.30
CA LYS A 190 -12.18 -4.14 -4.35
C LYS A 190 -11.21 -3.09 -4.87
N ARG A 191 -9.92 -3.39 -4.97
CA ARG A 191 -8.91 -2.39 -5.31
C ARG A 191 -8.46 -2.47 -6.77
N GLU A 192 -8.14 -1.31 -7.32
CA GLU A 192 -7.53 -1.21 -8.65
C GLU A 192 -6.01 -1.03 -8.59
N THR A 193 -5.51 -0.43 -7.51
CA THR A 193 -4.09 -0.09 -7.35
C THR A 193 -3.62 -0.47 -5.96
N THR A 194 -2.63 -1.35 -5.90
CA THR A 194 -1.94 -1.74 -4.67
C THR A 194 -0.45 -1.90 -4.97
N ILE A 195 0.38 -1.31 -4.14
CA ILE A 195 1.84 -1.42 -4.24
C ILE A 195 2.31 -2.41 -3.15
N ILE A 196 3.02 -3.43 -3.57
CA ILE A 196 3.35 -4.58 -2.73
C ILE A 196 4.85 -4.76 -2.70
N ASN A 197 5.42 -4.95 -1.52
CA ASN A 197 6.71 -5.61 -1.43
C ASN A 197 6.56 -6.98 -0.74
N THR A 198 7.45 -7.90 -1.10
CA THR A 198 7.44 -9.26 -0.58
C THR A 198 8.83 -9.89 -0.63
N ASN A 199 9.09 -10.80 0.31
CA ASN A 199 10.29 -11.64 0.29
C ASN A 199 10.15 -12.83 -0.67
N HIS A 200 8.95 -13.06 -1.19
CA HIS A 200 8.61 -14.23 -2.00
C HIS A 200 8.62 -13.92 -3.50
N THR A 201 8.98 -14.92 -4.29
CA THR A 201 8.77 -14.93 -5.74
C THR A 201 7.29 -15.20 -6.06
N GLY A 202 6.87 -14.92 -7.29
CA GLY A 202 5.51 -15.24 -7.73
C GLY A 202 5.17 -16.75 -7.60
N LYS A 203 6.16 -17.64 -7.77
CA LYS A 203 5.98 -19.09 -7.56
C LYS A 203 5.75 -19.43 -6.09
N GLU A 204 6.46 -18.78 -5.19
CA GLU A 204 6.30 -18.98 -3.74
C GLU A 204 4.97 -18.39 -3.26
N LEU A 205 4.55 -17.22 -3.77
CA LEU A 205 3.23 -16.67 -3.47
C LEU A 205 2.11 -17.61 -3.94
N ALA A 206 2.27 -18.31 -5.07
CA ALA A 206 1.32 -19.33 -5.51
C ALA A 206 1.29 -20.62 -4.65
N GLN A 207 2.30 -20.82 -3.78
CA GLN A 207 2.29 -21.88 -2.76
C GLN A 207 1.69 -21.42 -1.44
N ILE A 208 1.72 -20.11 -1.17
CA ILE A 208 1.20 -19.47 0.05
C ILE A 208 -0.30 -19.21 -0.09
N TYR A 209 -0.73 -18.73 -1.24
CA TYR A 209 -2.09 -18.27 -1.49
C TYR A 209 -2.80 -19.09 -2.57
N ASN A 210 -4.13 -19.12 -2.49
CA ASN A 210 -4.93 -19.76 -3.53
C ASN A 210 -4.86 -18.99 -4.86
N PRO A 211 -5.12 -19.67 -6.01
CA PRO A 211 -4.96 -19.06 -7.34
C PRO A 211 -5.81 -17.80 -7.56
N LYS A 212 -6.99 -17.69 -6.92
CA LYS A 212 -7.84 -16.51 -7.06
C LYS A 212 -7.18 -15.28 -6.43
N LEU A 213 -6.60 -15.42 -5.25
CA LEU A 213 -5.89 -14.34 -4.56
C LEU A 213 -4.61 -13.95 -5.32
N VAL A 214 -3.82 -14.93 -5.77
CA VAL A 214 -2.61 -14.69 -6.59
C VAL A 214 -2.95 -13.89 -7.86
N SER A 215 -4.05 -14.23 -8.52
CA SER A 215 -4.53 -13.47 -9.69
C SER A 215 -4.86 -12.00 -9.35
N ARG A 216 -5.43 -11.72 -8.17
CA ARG A 216 -5.72 -10.35 -7.72
C ARG A 216 -4.44 -9.58 -7.35
N ILE A 217 -3.48 -10.24 -6.69
CA ILE A 217 -2.16 -9.67 -6.38
C ILE A 217 -1.44 -9.26 -7.67
N GLY A 218 -1.48 -10.11 -8.71
CA GLY A 218 -0.89 -9.84 -10.02
C GLY A 218 -1.70 -8.92 -10.95
N LYS A 219 -2.86 -8.42 -10.52
CA LYS A 219 -3.77 -7.64 -11.38
C LYS A 219 -3.08 -6.40 -11.94
N ARG A 220 -3.01 -6.30 -13.29
CA ARG A 220 -2.40 -5.17 -14.02
C ARG A 220 -0.97 -4.83 -13.56
N SER A 221 -0.19 -5.84 -13.17
CA SER A 221 1.21 -5.65 -12.75
C SER A 221 2.23 -5.86 -13.89
N GLU A 222 1.78 -6.14 -15.11
CA GLU A 222 2.66 -6.32 -16.27
C GLU A 222 3.54 -5.08 -16.47
N GLY A 223 4.87 -5.29 -16.52
CA GLY A 223 5.85 -4.21 -16.60
C GLY A 223 6.11 -3.44 -15.29
N ASN A 224 5.36 -3.73 -14.22
CA ASN A 224 5.46 -3.08 -12.91
C ASN A 224 5.98 -4.04 -11.81
N VAL A 225 6.70 -5.07 -12.19
CA VAL A 225 7.35 -6.00 -11.26
C VAL A 225 8.85 -5.79 -11.30
N PHE A 226 9.47 -5.61 -10.13
CA PHE A 226 10.92 -5.48 -9.99
C PHE A 226 11.46 -6.49 -8.97
N THR A 227 12.53 -7.20 -9.35
CA THR A 227 13.21 -8.12 -8.42
C THR A 227 14.55 -7.56 -7.95
N MET A 228 14.69 -7.48 -6.64
CA MET A 228 15.92 -7.11 -5.96
C MET A 228 16.81 -8.33 -5.61
N ALA A 229 16.53 -9.50 -6.20
CA ALA A 229 17.35 -10.69 -6.02
C ALA A 229 18.81 -10.42 -6.44
N GLY A 230 19.79 -10.91 -5.67
CA GLY A 230 21.22 -10.67 -5.90
C GLY A 230 21.76 -9.34 -5.34
N ILE A 231 20.94 -8.53 -4.63
CA ILE A 231 21.41 -7.46 -3.78
C ILE A 231 21.79 -8.06 -2.42
N THR A 232 22.92 -7.63 -1.85
CA THR A 232 23.40 -8.09 -0.55
C THR A 232 22.56 -7.50 0.57
N ASP A 233 22.35 -8.26 1.65
CA ASP A 233 21.69 -7.80 2.87
C ASP A 233 22.45 -6.62 3.49
N LYS A 234 21.80 -5.47 3.57
CA LYS A 234 22.40 -4.22 4.09
C LYS A 234 22.50 -4.20 5.62
N ARG A 235 21.70 -5.04 6.30
CA ARG A 235 21.72 -5.17 7.76
C ARG A 235 23.01 -5.88 8.23
N MET A 236 23.48 -6.87 7.46
CA MET A 236 24.71 -7.60 7.76
C MET A 236 25.98 -6.73 7.63
N LYS A 237 25.98 -5.74 6.71
CA LYS A 237 27.11 -4.79 6.56
C LYS A 237 27.31 -3.84 7.76
N ARG A 238 26.35 -3.72 8.68
CA ARG A 238 26.43 -2.82 9.85
C ARG A 238 26.93 -3.47 11.11
N ASN A 239 27.03 -4.80 11.15
CA ASN A 239 27.28 -5.57 12.36
C ASN A 239 28.63 -6.29 12.39
N PHE A 240 29.51 -6.07 11.39
CA PHE A 240 30.85 -6.64 11.33
C PHE A 240 31.89 -5.61 10.87
#